data_cf660cec74684dd10cdf591f2c3c628f
#
_entry.id   cf660cec74684dd10cdf591f2c3c628f
#
_cell.length_a   1.000
_cell.length_b   1.000
_cell.length_c   1.000
_cell.angle_alpha   90.00
_cell.angle_beta   90.00
_cell.angle_gamma   90.00
#
_symmetry.space_group_name_H-M   'P 1'
#
loop_
_entity.id
_entity.type
_entity.pdbx_description
1 polymer ?
#
loop_
_entity_poly.entity_id
_entity_poly.type
_entity_poly.pdbx_seq_one_letter_code
_entity_poly.pdbx_strand_id
1 'polypeptide(L)'
;MNQNNLKQNIESVITSQRKFNKTIRSAKYRKVLIKKLRDWVMDNEADIRKAIQSDFKKPDVEIDLTEIWFCVKEARYILRNLNKWMRKQRVSKTIPLISTKSYIKRQPKGVVLVIAPWNYPFQLTIMPLLSAMASGNSVVLKPSEKTPHVSSLISRMVSELFEPHDVAVFEGGEETVSELLKSKFD
;
A
#
# COMPACT_ATOMS: atom_id res chain seq x y z
N MET A 1 -9.10 12.72 19.25
CA MET A 1 -9.80 13.27 18.07
C MET A 1 -11.29 13.05 18.28
N ASN A 2 -12.18 14.03 17.99
CA ASN A 2 -13.62 13.81 18.15
C ASN A 2 -14.08 12.83 17.05
N GLN A 3 -14.91 11.84 17.38
CA GLN A 3 -15.38 10.78 16.44
C GLN A 3 -15.98 11.36 15.15
N ASN A 4 -16.69 12.49 15.25
CA ASN A 4 -17.23 13.17 14.07
C ASN A 4 -16.14 13.69 13.12
N ASN A 5 -15.03 14.19 13.66
CA ASN A 5 -13.91 14.68 12.84
C ASN A 5 -13.16 13.52 12.17
N LEU A 6 -13.02 12.38 12.86
CA LEU A 6 -12.42 11.17 12.29
C LEU A 6 -13.24 10.67 11.11
N LYS A 7 -14.55 10.53 11.28
CA LYS A 7 -15.47 10.09 10.23
C LYS A 7 -15.39 11.00 8.99
N GLN A 8 -15.50 12.30 9.17
CA GLN A 8 -15.43 13.29 8.08
C GLN A 8 -14.10 13.21 7.33
N ASN A 9 -12.98 13.02 8.05
CA ASN A 9 -11.67 12.87 7.45
C ASN A 9 -11.56 11.59 6.60
N ILE A 10 -12.02 10.45 7.13
CA ILE A 10 -12.06 9.16 6.41
C ILE A 10 -12.90 9.30 5.13
N GLU A 11 -14.11 9.83 5.22
CA GLU A 11 -15.02 10.03 4.07
C GLU A 11 -14.41 10.94 3.01
N SER A 12 -13.77 12.03 3.42
CA SER A 12 -13.08 12.97 2.53
C SER A 12 -11.94 12.30 1.76
N VAL A 13 -11.08 11.56 2.46
CA VAL A 13 -9.96 10.82 1.86
C VAL A 13 -10.47 9.79 0.86
N ILE A 14 -11.42 8.94 1.24
CA ILE A 14 -11.95 7.89 0.36
C ILE A 14 -12.63 8.50 -0.87
N THR A 15 -13.37 9.58 -0.71
CA THR A 15 -14.01 10.29 -1.83
C THR A 15 -12.97 10.83 -2.82
N SER A 16 -11.90 11.46 -2.30
CA SER A 16 -10.77 11.94 -3.11
C SER A 16 -10.09 10.79 -3.85
N GLN A 17 -9.80 9.69 -3.16
CA GLN A 17 -9.20 8.50 -3.74
C GLN A 17 -10.08 7.88 -4.84
N ARG A 18 -11.40 7.78 -4.63
CA ARG A 18 -12.34 7.28 -5.65
C ARG A 18 -12.39 8.18 -6.88
N LYS A 19 -12.40 9.50 -6.68
CA LYS A 19 -12.35 10.46 -7.79
C LYS A 19 -11.08 10.30 -8.62
N PHE A 20 -9.95 10.14 -7.98
CA PHE A 20 -8.65 9.97 -8.63
C PHE A 20 -8.53 8.62 -9.37
N ASN A 21 -9.08 7.55 -8.81
CA ASN A 21 -9.06 6.20 -9.41
C ASN A 21 -9.92 6.02 -10.65
N LYS A 22 -10.75 6.99 -11.03
CA LYS A 22 -11.49 6.96 -12.31
C LYS A 22 -10.53 6.92 -13.51
N THR A 23 -9.30 7.39 -13.35
CA THR A 23 -8.26 7.33 -14.37
C THR A 23 -7.27 6.20 -14.06
N ILE A 24 -7.09 5.29 -15.04
CA ILE A 24 -6.14 4.17 -14.89
C ILE A 24 -4.70 4.71 -14.82
N ARG A 25 -4.03 4.48 -13.71
CA ARG A 25 -2.64 4.88 -13.51
C ARG A 25 -1.70 4.14 -14.46
N SER A 26 -0.84 4.87 -15.15
CA SER A 26 0.13 4.29 -16.06
C SER A 26 1.19 3.45 -15.30
N ALA A 27 1.85 2.53 -16.00
CA ALA A 27 2.99 1.79 -15.43
C ALA A 27 4.11 2.73 -14.95
N LYS A 28 4.35 3.84 -15.67
CA LYS A 28 5.35 4.85 -15.30
C LYS A 28 5.00 5.48 -13.95
N TYR A 29 3.75 5.88 -13.76
CA TYR A 29 3.28 6.48 -12.51
C TYR A 29 3.45 5.51 -11.32
N ARG A 30 2.96 4.27 -11.46
CA ARG A 30 3.08 3.25 -10.41
C ARG A 30 4.54 2.97 -10.05
N LYS A 31 5.42 2.88 -11.05
CA LYS A 31 6.86 2.66 -10.84
C LYS A 31 7.52 3.81 -10.10
N VAL A 32 7.11 5.06 -10.35
CA VAL A 32 7.64 6.22 -9.61
C VAL A 32 7.31 6.10 -8.12
N LEU A 33 6.05 5.79 -7.77
CA LEU A 33 5.63 5.63 -6.37
C LEU A 33 6.37 4.47 -5.68
N ILE A 34 6.46 3.31 -6.34
CA ILE A 34 7.13 2.12 -5.79
C ILE A 34 8.64 2.37 -5.63
N LYS A 35 9.26 3.10 -6.58
CA LYS A 35 10.67 3.48 -6.48
C LYS A 35 10.90 4.41 -5.30
N LYS A 36 10.07 5.44 -5.13
CA LYS A 36 10.15 6.35 -3.98
C LYS A 36 10.09 5.59 -2.66
N LEU A 37 9.13 4.68 -2.52
CA LEU A 37 8.99 3.85 -1.32
C LEU A 37 10.22 2.98 -1.07
N ARG A 38 10.71 2.28 -2.09
CA ARG A 38 11.93 1.47 -1.98
C ARG A 38 13.14 2.29 -1.54
N ASP A 39 13.35 3.44 -2.18
CA ASP A 39 14.51 4.29 -1.90
C ASP A 39 14.40 4.85 -0.47
N TRP A 40 13.21 5.29 -0.06
CA TRP A 40 12.98 5.74 1.31
C TRP A 40 13.28 4.64 2.35
N VAL A 41 12.85 3.39 2.10
CA VAL A 41 13.15 2.26 3.00
C VAL A 41 14.66 2.05 3.12
N MET A 42 15.41 2.13 2.02
CA MET A 42 16.87 1.97 2.02
C MET A 42 17.59 3.14 2.72
N ASP A 43 17.09 4.35 2.55
CA ASP A 43 17.69 5.55 3.12
C ASP A 43 17.38 5.71 4.62
N ASN A 44 16.32 5.06 5.13
CA ASN A 44 15.85 5.18 6.52
C ASN A 44 15.97 3.86 7.33
N GLU A 45 16.86 2.94 6.95
CA GLU A 45 17.03 1.65 7.65
C GLU A 45 17.28 1.80 9.14
N ALA A 46 18.12 2.79 9.55
CA ALA A 46 18.42 3.07 10.95
C ALA A 46 17.17 3.50 11.74
N ASP A 47 16.33 4.36 11.16
CA ASP A 47 15.08 4.80 11.79
C ASP A 47 14.08 3.65 11.93
N ILE A 48 14.01 2.77 10.90
CA ILE A 48 13.16 1.58 10.92
C ILE A 48 13.60 0.64 12.04
N ARG A 49 14.92 0.33 12.17
CA ARG A 49 15.45 -0.49 13.28
C ARG A 49 15.09 0.14 14.62
N LYS A 50 15.35 1.43 14.78
CA LYS A 50 15.06 2.14 16.03
C LYS A 50 13.59 2.08 16.42
N ALA A 51 12.67 2.29 15.48
CA ALA A 51 11.24 2.22 15.75
C ALA A 51 10.80 0.82 16.17
N ILE A 52 11.26 -0.22 15.44
CA ILE A 52 10.92 -1.63 15.76
C ILE A 52 11.52 -2.05 17.10
N GLN A 53 12.76 -1.66 17.39
CA GLN A 53 13.41 -1.94 18.69
C GLN A 53 12.68 -1.26 19.86
N SER A 54 12.15 -0.05 19.63
CA SER A 54 11.37 0.65 20.66
C SER A 54 10.07 -0.08 20.98
N ASP A 55 9.45 -0.74 20.01
CA ASP A 55 8.22 -1.50 20.21
C ASP A 55 8.46 -2.96 20.69
N PHE A 56 9.54 -3.63 20.24
CA PHE A 56 9.75 -5.09 20.42
C PHE A 56 11.07 -5.53 20.99
N LYS A 57 12.07 -4.67 21.04
CA LYS A 57 13.46 -5.04 21.37
C LYS A 57 14.05 -6.15 20.46
N LYS A 58 13.60 -6.22 19.19
CA LYS A 58 14.14 -7.18 18.21
C LYS A 58 15.62 -6.88 17.90
N PRO A 59 16.47 -7.89 17.71
CA PRO A 59 17.85 -7.70 17.22
C PRO A 59 17.87 -7.10 15.80
N ASP A 60 18.88 -6.29 15.49
CA ASP A 60 19.03 -5.65 14.18
C ASP A 60 19.00 -6.63 13.01
N VAL A 61 19.73 -7.75 13.15
CA VAL A 61 19.79 -8.81 12.12
C VAL A 61 18.41 -9.38 11.82
N GLU A 62 17.58 -9.57 12.84
CA GLU A 62 16.20 -10.05 12.63
C GLU A 62 15.36 -9.00 11.90
N ILE A 63 15.47 -7.73 12.30
CA ILE A 63 14.75 -6.62 11.65
C ILE A 63 15.16 -6.52 10.18
N ASP A 64 16.45 -6.54 9.91
CA ASP A 64 16.97 -6.44 8.54
C ASP A 64 16.44 -7.56 7.64
N LEU A 65 16.49 -8.80 8.12
CA LEU A 65 16.08 -9.96 7.33
C LEU A 65 14.58 -10.08 7.18
N THR A 66 13.81 -9.79 8.24
CA THR A 66 12.37 -10.10 8.25
C THR A 66 11.49 -8.91 7.85
N GLU A 67 11.95 -7.67 8.08
CA GLU A 67 11.11 -6.49 7.86
C GLU A 67 11.63 -5.61 6.72
N ILE A 68 12.94 -5.32 6.66
CA ILE A 68 13.50 -4.40 5.66
C ILE A 68 13.76 -5.09 4.33
N TRP A 69 14.54 -6.18 4.36
CA TRP A 69 14.97 -6.88 3.15
C TRP A 69 13.82 -7.36 2.28
N PHE A 70 12.76 -7.92 2.89
CA PHE A 70 11.58 -8.37 2.15
C PHE A 70 10.90 -7.21 1.41
N CYS A 71 10.75 -6.05 2.05
CA CYS A 71 10.13 -4.87 1.43
C CYS A 71 10.95 -4.39 0.21
N VAL A 72 12.26 -4.29 0.35
CA VAL A 72 13.16 -3.87 -0.72
C VAL A 72 13.17 -4.89 -1.87
N LYS A 73 13.24 -6.19 -1.53
CA LYS A 73 13.21 -7.29 -2.52
C LYS A 73 11.91 -7.29 -3.31
N GLU A 74 10.76 -7.16 -2.64
CA GLU A 74 9.45 -7.12 -3.30
C GLU A 74 9.32 -5.89 -4.20
N ALA A 75 9.70 -4.71 -3.72
CA ALA A 75 9.68 -3.51 -4.54
C ALA A 75 10.52 -3.67 -5.83
N ARG A 76 11.73 -4.25 -5.72
CA ARG A 76 12.59 -4.54 -6.87
C ARG A 76 11.96 -5.56 -7.83
N TYR A 77 11.30 -6.58 -7.29
CA TYR A 77 10.59 -7.58 -8.07
C TYR A 77 9.43 -6.98 -8.86
N ILE A 78 8.60 -6.17 -8.20
CA ILE A 78 7.50 -5.44 -8.84
C ILE A 78 8.02 -4.52 -9.95
N LEU A 79 9.04 -3.70 -9.68
CA LEU A 79 9.61 -2.76 -10.65
C LEU A 79 10.08 -3.45 -11.94
N ARG A 80 10.64 -4.66 -11.83
CA ARG A 80 11.07 -5.47 -12.99
C ARG A 80 9.91 -6.04 -13.78
N ASN A 81 8.83 -6.45 -13.09
CA ASN A 81 7.76 -7.24 -13.70
C ASN A 81 6.51 -6.44 -14.07
N LEU A 82 6.31 -5.24 -13.52
CA LEU A 82 5.08 -4.46 -13.64
C LEU A 82 4.62 -4.26 -15.09
N ASN A 83 5.54 -3.92 -16.00
CA ASN A 83 5.21 -3.75 -17.42
C ASN A 83 4.66 -5.05 -18.04
N LYS A 84 5.23 -6.21 -17.67
CA LYS A 84 4.76 -7.52 -18.12
C LYS A 84 3.35 -7.81 -17.62
N TRP A 85 3.09 -7.55 -16.33
CA TRP A 85 1.79 -7.80 -15.71
C TRP A 85 0.66 -6.92 -16.26
N MET A 86 0.99 -5.71 -16.69
CA MET A 86 0.01 -4.76 -17.25
C MET A 86 -0.30 -4.99 -18.73
N ARG A 87 0.45 -5.87 -19.41
CA ARG A 87 0.18 -6.19 -20.83
C ARG A 87 -1.14 -6.95 -20.96
N LYS A 88 -1.85 -6.65 -22.04
CA LYS A 88 -2.99 -7.47 -22.48
C LYS A 88 -2.51 -8.88 -22.83
N GLN A 89 -3.11 -9.90 -22.24
CA GLN A 89 -2.85 -11.30 -22.55
C GLN A 89 -3.84 -11.78 -23.61
N ARG A 90 -3.36 -12.17 -24.78
CA ARG A 90 -4.22 -12.78 -25.78
C ARG A 90 -4.72 -14.13 -25.26
N VAL A 91 -5.99 -14.43 -25.56
CA VAL A 91 -6.63 -15.72 -25.24
C VAL A 91 -6.88 -16.46 -26.52
N SER A 92 -6.82 -17.79 -26.48
CA SER A 92 -7.16 -18.65 -27.58
C SER A 92 -8.62 -18.38 -28.02
N LYS A 93 -8.86 -18.47 -29.33
CA LYS A 93 -10.17 -18.24 -29.91
C LYS A 93 -10.88 -19.57 -30.11
N THR A 94 -12.19 -19.57 -29.95
CA THR A 94 -13.08 -20.64 -30.44
C THR A 94 -13.49 -20.36 -31.87
N ILE A 95 -13.89 -21.41 -32.61
CA ILE A 95 -14.28 -21.31 -34.02
C ILE A 95 -15.28 -20.16 -34.29
N PRO A 96 -16.36 -19.98 -33.48
CA PRO A 96 -17.33 -18.89 -33.73
C PRO A 96 -16.73 -17.49 -33.55
N LEU A 97 -15.58 -17.34 -32.88
CA LEU A 97 -14.95 -16.06 -32.59
C LEU A 97 -13.67 -15.80 -33.42
N ILE A 98 -13.49 -16.52 -34.53
CA ILE A 98 -12.26 -16.47 -35.33
C ILE A 98 -11.92 -15.08 -35.87
N SER A 99 -12.94 -14.26 -36.16
CA SER A 99 -12.80 -12.87 -36.65
C SER A 99 -12.56 -11.84 -35.53
N THR A 100 -12.66 -12.22 -34.25
CA THR A 100 -12.54 -11.30 -33.11
C THR A 100 -11.13 -11.30 -32.52
N LYS A 101 -10.83 -10.33 -31.65
CA LYS A 101 -9.61 -10.27 -30.84
C LYS A 101 -9.97 -10.34 -29.36
N SER A 102 -9.74 -11.48 -28.71
CA SER A 102 -10.00 -11.67 -27.29
C SER A 102 -8.73 -11.52 -26.47
N TYR A 103 -8.82 -10.85 -25.32
CA TYR A 103 -7.70 -10.65 -24.40
C TYR A 103 -8.16 -10.46 -22.96
N ILE A 104 -7.30 -10.82 -22.03
CA ILE A 104 -7.45 -10.50 -20.61
C ILE A 104 -6.68 -9.20 -20.32
N LYS A 105 -7.33 -8.26 -19.67
CA LYS A 105 -6.72 -7.03 -19.16
C LYS A 105 -6.96 -6.93 -17.66
N ARG A 106 -5.88 -6.79 -16.86
CA ARG A 106 -5.98 -6.53 -15.42
C ARG A 106 -6.29 -5.06 -15.17
N GLN A 107 -7.21 -4.80 -14.25
CA GLN A 107 -7.60 -3.44 -13.86
C GLN A 107 -7.51 -3.30 -12.33
N PRO A 108 -7.23 -2.09 -11.81
CA PRO A 108 -7.32 -1.82 -10.38
C PRO A 108 -8.76 -2.06 -9.89
N LYS A 109 -8.90 -2.44 -8.65
CA LYS A 109 -10.19 -2.54 -7.97
C LYS A 109 -10.74 -1.16 -7.61
N GLY A 110 -9.89 -0.30 -7.06
CA GLY A 110 -10.26 1.05 -6.62
C GLY A 110 -9.52 1.49 -5.37
N VAL A 111 -10.20 1.56 -4.25
CA VAL A 111 -9.65 1.95 -2.95
C VAL A 111 -9.52 0.72 -2.05
N VAL A 112 -8.31 0.45 -1.58
CA VAL A 112 -7.97 -0.72 -0.76
C VAL A 112 -7.67 -0.28 0.67
N LEU A 113 -8.26 -0.96 1.65
CA LEU A 113 -7.91 -0.84 3.05
C LEU A 113 -6.90 -1.92 3.43
N VAL A 114 -5.80 -1.53 4.07
CA VAL A 114 -4.80 -2.42 4.65
C VAL A 114 -4.80 -2.22 6.17
N ILE A 115 -5.24 -3.21 6.93
CA ILE A 115 -5.15 -3.25 8.38
C ILE A 115 -3.99 -4.16 8.74
N ALA A 116 -2.92 -3.60 9.29
CA ALA A 116 -1.70 -4.33 9.57
C ALA A 116 -1.66 -4.83 11.03
N PRO A 117 -1.11 -6.05 11.25
CA PRO A 117 -0.91 -6.60 12.58
C PRO A 117 0.35 -6.04 13.25
N TRP A 118 0.58 -6.44 14.50
CA TRP A 118 1.68 -5.95 15.34
C TRP A 118 2.97 -6.78 15.27
N ASN A 119 2.90 -8.04 14.84
CA ASN A 119 4.04 -8.99 14.95
C ASN A 119 5.21 -8.72 13.97
N TYR A 120 4.92 -8.27 12.76
CA TYR A 120 5.88 -7.76 11.77
C TYR A 120 5.31 -6.44 11.20
N PRO A 121 5.29 -5.39 12.03
CA PRO A 121 4.44 -4.23 11.77
C PRO A 121 4.84 -3.44 10.53
N PHE A 122 6.14 -3.35 10.23
CA PHE A 122 6.63 -2.64 9.06
C PHE A 122 6.40 -3.49 7.79
N GLN A 123 6.89 -4.72 7.76
CA GLN A 123 6.76 -5.62 6.62
C GLN A 123 5.29 -5.84 6.23
N LEU A 124 4.43 -6.20 7.20
CA LEU A 124 3.03 -6.51 6.93
C LEU A 124 2.15 -5.28 6.63
N THR A 125 2.70 -4.09 6.79
CA THR A 125 2.11 -2.85 6.25
C THR A 125 2.62 -2.57 4.84
N ILE A 126 3.94 -2.67 4.61
CA ILE A 126 4.57 -2.25 3.35
C ILE A 126 4.34 -3.25 2.20
N MET A 127 4.34 -4.56 2.46
CA MET A 127 4.14 -5.56 1.41
C MET A 127 2.75 -5.48 0.76
N PRO A 128 1.62 -5.41 1.52
CA PRO A 128 0.31 -5.17 0.93
C PRO A 128 0.20 -3.80 0.24
N LEU A 129 0.82 -2.75 0.79
CA LEU A 129 0.87 -1.43 0.17
C LEU A 129 1.53 -1.50 -1.22
N LEU A 130 2.70 -2.14 -1.32
CA LEU A 130 3.41 -2.35 -2.60
C LEU A 130 2.54 -3.09 -3.62
N SER A 131 1.86 -4.15 -3.19
CA SER A 131 0.98 -4.96 -4.05
C SER A 131 -0.24 -4.18 -4.53
N ALA A 132 -0.87 -3.40 -3.65
CA ALA A 132 -2.01 -2.56 -3.97
C ALA A 132 -1.64 -1.42 -4.94
N MET A 133 -0.50 -0.74 -4.72
CA MET A 133 0.02 0.29 -5.63
C MET A 133 0.42 -0.31 -6.99
N ALA A 134 1.06 -1.47 -7.01
CA ALA A 134 1.42 -2.17 -8.25
C ALA A 134 0.17 -2.50 -9.07
N SER A 135 -0.91 -2.89 -8.42
CA SER A 135 -2.20 -3.14 -9.07
C SER A 135 -2.91 -1.86 -9.53
N GLY A 136 -2.46 -0.68 -9.06
CA GLY A 136 -2.97 0.64 -9.48
C GLY A 136 -4.08 1.18 -8.58
N ASN A 137 -4.25 0.63 -7.39
CA ASN A 137 -5.22 1.09 -6.42
C ASN A 137 -4.72 2.32 -5.64
N SER A 138 -5.66 3.09 -5.07
CA SER A 138 -5.36 3.94 -3.91
C SER A 138 -5.42 3.10 -2.64
N VAL A 139 -4.70 3.53 -1.61
CA VAL A 139 -4.57 2.73 -0.39
C VAL A 139 -4.84 3.57 0.85
N VAL A 140 -5.61 3.01 1.75
CA VAL A 140 -5.75 3.48 3.11
C VAL A 140 -5.04 2.48 4.02
N LEU A 141 -4.07 2.96 4.81
CA LEU A 141 -3.33 2.16 5.76
C LEU A 141 -3.85 2.38 7.17
N LYS A 142 -3.98 1.31 7.92
CA LYS A 142 -4.21 1.34 9.36
C LYS A 142 -3.14 0.46 10.03
N PRO A 143 -1.98 1.02 10.39
CA PRO A 143 -0.96 0.28 11.16
C PRO A 143 -1.45 -0.04 12.57
N SER A 144 -0.79 -0.98 13.24
CA SER A 144 -1.24 -1.44 14.56
C SER A 144 -0.96 -0.42 15.66
N GLU A 145 -1.94 -0.16 16.50
CA GLU A 145 -1.81 0.67 17.72
C GLU A 145 -0.91 0.03 18.78
N LYS A 146 -0.65 -1.28 18.67
CA LYS A 146 0.25 -1.99 19.58
C LYS A 146 1.74 -1.75 19.29
N THR A 147 2.03 -1.08 18.18
CA THR A 147 3.38 -0.72 17.74
C THR A 147 3.46 0.77 17.39
N PRO A 148 3.33 1.64 18.40
CA PRO A 148 3.15 3.08 18.19
C PRO A 148 4.35 3.75 17.51
N HIS A 149 5.58 3.30 17.77
CA HIS A 149 6.77 3.89 17.15
C HIS A 149 6.83 3.53 15.65
N VAL A 150 6.51 2.29 15.28
CA VAL A 150 6.45 1.88 13.88
C VAL A 150 5.26 2.54 13.17
N SER A 151 4.10 2.68 13.83
CA SER A 151 2.94 3.38 13.28
C SER A 151 3.24 4.83 12.95
N SER A 152 3.89 5.54 13.87
CA SER A 152 4.32 6.94 13.66
C SER A 152 5.38 7.05 12.54
N LEU A 153 6.32 6.10 12.45
CA LEU A 153 7.28 6.03 11.36
C LEU A 153 6.59 5.85 10.00
N ILE A 154 5.60 4.96 9.91
CA ILE A 154 4.81 4.73 8.69
C ILE A 154 4.01 5.98 8.33
N SER A 155 3.44 6.67 9.30
CA SER A 155 2.70 7.92 9.11
C SER A 155 3.61 9.02 8.53
N ARG A 156 4.81 9.18 9.08
CA ARG A 156 5.85 10.08 8.53
C ARG A 156 6.21 9.70 7.10
N MET A 157 6.54 8.45 6.85
CA MET A 157 6.86 7.95 5.51
C MET A 157 5.77 8.26 4.49
N VAL A 158 4.51 8.00 4.85
CA VAL A 158 3.38 8.26 3.95
C VAL A 158 3.26 9.75 3.64
N SER A 159 3.39 10.63 4.64
CA SER A 159 3.32 12.08 4.45
C SER A 159 4.46 12.66 3.61
N GLU A 160 5.66 12.05 3.68
CA GLU A 160 6.82 12.46 2.87
C GLU A 160 6.75 12.00 1.41
N LEU A 161 6.13 10.84 1.15
CA LEU A 161 6.23 10.18 -0.16
C LEU A 161 5.00 10.33 -1.05
N PHE A 162 3.81 10.44 -0.45
CA PHE A 162 2.57 10.25 -1.18
C PHE A 162 1.57 11.39 -0.95
N GLU A 163 0.79 11.66 -1.99
CA GLU A 163 -0.40 12.47 -1.86
C GLU A 163 -1.55 11.64 -1.25
N PRO A 164 -2.47 12.24 -0.47
CA PRO A 164 -3.58 11.51 0.15
C PRO A 164 -4.46 10.71 -0.82
N HIS A 165 -4.52 11.14 -2.08
CA HIS A 165 -5.25 10.40 -3.11
C HIS A 165 -4.53 9.13 -3.59
N ASP A 166 -3.23 8.96 -3.32
CA ASP A 166 -2.49 7.73 -3.57
C ASP A 166 -2.49 6.82 -2.35
N VAL A 167 -1.99 7.33 -1.22
CA VAL A 167 -1.87 6.61 0.03
C VAL A 167 -2.22 7.54 1.18
N ALA A 168 -3.11 7.09 2.05
CA ALA A 168 -3.43 7.77 3.30
C ALA A 168 -3.22 6.80 4.48
N VAL A 169 -2.94 7.33 5.67
CA VAL A 169 -2.76 6.55 6.88
C VAL A 169 -3.66 7.08 7.99
N PHE A 170 -4.27 6.17 8.74
CA PHE A 170 -5.06 6.47 9.93
C PHE A 170 -4.49 5.68 11.10
N GLU A 171 -3.89 6.39 12.03
CA GLU A 171 -3.45 5.82 13.31
C GLU A 171 -4.62 5.74 14.29
N GLY A 172 -4.52 4.87 15.28
CA GLY A 172 -5.53 4.72 16.33
C GLY A 172 -5.87 3.27 16.60
N GLY A 173 -6.74 3.06 17.60
CA GLY A 173 -7.16 1.75 18.08
C GLY A 173 -8.38 1.19 17.37
N GLU A 174 -9.15 0.39 18.12
CA GLU A 174 -10.36 -0.29 17.66
C GLU A 174 -11.41 0.66 17.10
N GLU A 175 -11.56 1.84 17.70
CA GLU A 175 -12.51 2.86 17.24
C GLU A 175 -12.21 3.32 15.80
N THR A 176 -10.90 3.50 15.47
CA THR A 176 -10.47 3.88 14.12
C THR A 176 -10.75 2.75 13.13
N VAL A 177 -10.45 1.50 13.51
CA VAL A 177 -10.76 0.32 12.67
C VAL A 177 -12.27 0.22 12.43
N SER A 178 -13.06 0.34 13.48
CA SER A 178 -14.52 0.26 13.39
C SER A 178 -15.10 1.34 12.48
N GLU A 179 -14.56 2.56 12.52
CA GLU A 179 -15.03 3.64 11.64
C GLU A 179 -14.59 3.43 10.18
N LEU A 180 -13.35 2.96 9.94
CA LEU A 180 -12.88 2.59 8.61
C LEU A 180 -13.73 1.48 7.98
N LEU A 181 -14.10 0.45 8.75
CA LEU A 181 -14.91 -0.68 8.27
C LEU A 181 -16.36 -0.33 7.93
N LYS A 182 -16.87 0.82 8.40
CA LYS A 182 -18.18 1.34 7.96
C LYS A 182 -18.12 1.93 6.54
N SER A 183 -16.93 2.27 6.07
CA SER A 183 -16.71 2.82 4.74
C SER A 183 -16.66 1.71 3.70
N LYS A 184 -17.08 2.01 2.47
CA LYS A 184 -17.01 1.04 1.38
C LYS A 184 -15.62 1.04 0.77
N PHE A 185 -14.90 -0.08 0.85
CA PHE A 185 -13.68 -0.38 0.10
C PHE A 185 -13.97 -1.37 -1.04
N ASP A 186 -12.99 -1.60 -1.98
CA ASP A 186 -13.20 -2.38 -3.21
C ASP A 186 -12.48 -3.73 -3.23
#